data_ee4e1b9b61e554eb7c4246805e9f3e5b
#
_entry.id   ee4e1b9b61e554eb7c4246805e9f3e5b
#
_cell.length_a   1.000
_cell.length_b   1.000
_cell.length_c   1.000
_cell.angle_alpha   90.00
_cell.angle_beta   90.00
_cell.angle_gamma   90.00
#
_symmetry.space_group_name_H-M   'P 1'
#
loop_
_entity.id
_entity.type
_entity.pdbx_description
1 polymer ?
#
loop_
_entity_poly.entity_id
_entity_poly.type
_entity_poly.pdbx_seq_one_letter_code
_entity_poly.pdbx_strand_id
1 'polypeptide(L)'
;EVISESMMEEFAKMSGDYNPHHMDESYARQTRFKKRICHGMLLASLFSRLIGMHLPGKHSLYFSQSLNFLYPAFIDDKVTVEGEIVKISRSTGIITLKTRITKENNIELVTGEAKVVVLEPKP
;
A
#
# COMPACT_ATOMS: atom_id res chain seq x y z
N GLU A 1 -9.53 5.60 2.74
CA GLU A 1 -9.30 5.72 1.29
C GLU A 1 -10.26 4.81 0.51
N VAL A 2 -10.89 5.34 -0.51
CA VAL A 2 -11.76 4.55 -1.40
C VAL A 2 -11.00 4.27 -2.68
N ILE A 3 -10.95 3.00 -3.10
CA ILE A 3 -10.31 2.61 -4.34
C ILE A 3 -11.20 3.01 -5.51
N SER A 4 -10.69 3.88 -6.37
CA SER A 4 -11.44 4.38 -7.53
C SER A 4 -10.89 3.85 -8.84
N GLU A 5 -11.73 3.86 -9.87
CA GLU A 5 -11.31 3.51 -11.21
C GLU A 5 -10.20 4.44 -11.70
N SER A 6 -10.29 5.74 -11.40
CA SER A 6 -9.27 6.70 -11.81
C SER A 6 -7.91 6.44 -11.17
N MET A 7 -7.88 5.97 -9.93
CA MET A 7 -6.63 5.57 -9.29
C MET A 7 -5.97 4.42 -10.05
N MET A 8 -6.77 3.43 -10.47
CA MET A 8 -6.26 2.29 -11.22
C MET A 8 -5.75 2.71 -12.60
N GLU A 9 -6.45 3.62 -13.27
CA GLU A 9 -6.01 4.17 -14.56
C GLU A 9 -4.70 4.95 -14.42
N GLU A 10 -4.60 5.80 -13.42
CA GLU A 10 -3.38 6.57 -13.16
C GLU A 10 -2.20 5.66 -12.83
N PHE A 11 -2.45 4.65 -12.02
CA PHE A 11 -1.40 3.69 -11.66
C PHE A 11 -0.95 2.88 -12.87
N ALA A 12 -1.88 2.40 -13.70
CA ALA A 12 -1.56 1.67 -14.91
C ALA A 12 -0.72 2.53 -15.86
N LYS A 13 -1.09 3.80 -16.02
CA LYS A 13 -0.37 4.74 -16.86
C LYS A 13 1.04 4.99 -16.36
N MET A 14 1.19 5.20 -15.07
CA MET A 14 2.48 5.48 -14.45
C MET A 14 3.39 4.26 -14.46
N SER A 15 2.87 3.10 -14.11
CA SER A 15 3.66 1.86 -13.97
C SER A 15 3.83 1.08 -15.26
N GLY A 16 2.93 1.27 -16.23
CA GLY A 16 2.87 0.46 -17.44
C GLY A 16 2.15 -0.87 -17.25
N ASP A 17 1.56 -1.11 -16.10
CA ASP A 17 0.86 -2.35 -15.80
C ASP A 17 -0.62 -2.28 -16.22
N TYR A 18 -0.86 -2.69 -17.46
CA TYR A 18 -2.21 -2.76 -18.05
C TYR A 18 -2.74 -4.20 -18.07
N ASN A 19 -2.30 -5.04 -17.14
CA ASN A 19 -2.76 -6.43 -17.10
C ASN A 19 -4.30 -6.46 -17.12
N PRO A 20 -4.90 -7.27 -18.01
CA PRO A 20 -6.35 -7.24 -18.22
C PRO A 20 -7.18 -7.54 -16.98
N HIS A 21 -6.70 -8.28 -16.01
CA HIS A 21 -7.51 -8.48 -14.81
C HIS A 21 -7.61 -7.23 -13.93
N HIS A 22 -6.79 -6.23 -14.18
CA HIS A 22 -6.92 -4.91 -13.56
C HIS A 22 -7.73 -3.96 -14.44
N MET A 23 -7.56 -4.04 -15.77
CA MET A 23 -7.98 -2.98 -16.68
C MET A 23 -9.10 -3.35 -17.64
N ASP A 24 -9.44 -4.62 -17.81
CA ASP A 24 -10.43 -5.08 -18.78
C ASP A 24 -11.62 -5.74 -18.07
N GLU A 25 -12.76 -5.04 -18.09
CA GLU A 25 -14.00 -5.50 -17.46
C GLU A 25 -14.46 -6.86 -17.99
N SER A 26 -14.46 -7.03 -19.33
CA SER A 26 -14.88 -8.26 -19.96
C SER A 26 -14.01 -9.45 -19.58
N TYR A 27 -12.70 -9.22 -19.54
CA TYR A 27 -11.75 -10.24 -19.11
C TYR A 27 -11.98 -10.59 -17.63
N ALA A 28 -12.14 -9.58 -16.80
CA ALA A 28 -12.31 -9.77 -15.34
C ALA A 28 -13.55 -10.58 -15.00
N ARG A 29 -14.64 -10.42 -15.76
CA ARG A 29 -15.86 -11.20 -15.55
C ARG A 29 -15.65 -12.71 -15.70
N GLN A 30 -14.66 -13.11 -16.49
CA GLN A 30 -14.35 -14.52 -16.74
C GLN A 30 -13.37 -15.09 -15.72
N THR A 31 -12.79 -14.25 -14.85
CA THR A 31 -11.93 -14.71 -13.78
C THR A 31 -12.76 -15.15 -12.57
N ARG A 32 -12.13 -15.87 -11.64
CA ARG A 32 -12.80 -16.28 -10.40
C ARG A 32 -13.26 -15.11 -9.56
N PHE A 33 -12.68 -13.92 -9.75
CA PHE A 33 -13.05 -12.72 -9.01
C PHE A 33 -14.25 -11.99 -9.58
N LYS A 34 -14.59 -12.23 -10.84
CA LYS A 34 -15.76 -11.66 -11.55
C LYS A 34 -15.72 -10.15 -11.74
N LYS A 35 -14.73 -9.46 -11.19
CA LYS A 35 -14.55 -8.00 -11.27
C LYS A 35 -13.07 -7.71 -11.44
N ARG A 36 -12.79 -6.50 -11.92
CA ARG A 36 -11.42 -5.99 -11.98
C ARG A 36 -10.84 -5.89 -10.57
N ILE A 37 -9.67 -6.45 -10.35
CA ILE A 37 -8.97 -6.35 -9.06
C ILE A 37 -8.01 -5.18 -9.11
N CYS A 38 -7.88 -4.47 -7.99
CA CYS A 38 -6.92 -3.39 -7.86
C CYS A 38 -5.50 -3.93 -7.92
N HIS A 39 -4.59 -3.18 -8.56
CA HIS A 39 -3.17 -3.53 -8.56
C HIS A 39 -2.67 -3.64 -7.12
N GLY A 40 -2.02 -4.74 -6.79
CA GLY A 40 -1.43 -4.91 -5.45
C GLY A 40 -0.43 -3.82 -5.13
N MET A 41 0.40 -3.44 -6.09
CA MET A 41 1.40 -2.37 -5.88
C MET A 41 0.76 -0.98 -5.76
N LEU A 42 -0.44 -0.77 -6.30
CA LEU A 42 -1.17 0.46 -6.04
C LEU A 42 -1.53 0.53 -4.55
N LEU A 43 -2.06 -0.56 -3.99
CA LEU A 43 -2.34 -0.63 -2.56
C LEU A 43 -1.07 -0.38 -1.75
N ALA A 44 0.02 -1.05 -2.12
CA ALA A 44 1.30 -0.89 -1.43
C ALA A 44 1.80 0.56 -1.46
N SER A 45 1.51 1.31 -2.53
CA SER A 45 1.90 2.71 -2.63
C SER A 45 1.28 3.58 -1.53
N LEU A 46 0.17 3.14 -0.93
CA LEU A 46 -0.46 3.87 0.16
C LEU A 46 0.39 3.84 1.43
N PHE A 47 1.27 2.85 1.59
CA PHE A 47 2.25 2.85 2.68
C PHE A 47 3.23 4.01 2.54
N SER A 48 3.55 4.41 1.32
CA SER A 48 4.42 5.57 1.08
C SER A 48 3.82 6.84 1.68
N ARG A 49 2.51 7.04 1.49
CA ARG A 49 1.81 8.19 2.07
C ARG A 49 1.80 8.13 3.59
N LEU A 50 1.51 6.94 4.14
CA LEU A 50 1.50 6.75 5.60
C LEU A 50 2.85 7.13 6.21
N ILE A 51 3.91 6.57 5.67
CA ILE A 51 5.27 6.79 6.19
C ILE A 51 5.72 8.23 5.95
N GLY A 52 5.55 8.72 4.73
CA GLY A 52 6.08 10.02 4.33
C GLY A 52 5.34 11.21 4.94
N MET A 53 4.06 11.06 5.23
CA MET A 53 3.23 12.16 5.69
C MET A 53 2.85 12.09 7.16
N HIS A 54 2.86 10.90 7.75
CA HIS A 54 2.26 10.72 9.08
C HIS A 54 3.13 9.96 10.09
N LEU A 55 3.85 8.91 9.65
CA LEU A 55 4.49 7.98 10.59
C LEU A 55 5.85 7.48 10.06
N PRO A 56 6.96 8.13 10.33
CA PRO A 56 7.17 9.32 11.15
C PRO A 56 6.95 10.64 10.43
N GLY A 57 6.74 10.64 9.12
CA GLY A 57 6.43 11.82 8.35
C GLY A 57 7.67 12.49 7.72
N LYS A 58 7.72 13.80 7.75
CA LYS A 58 8.61 14.65 6.98
C LYS A 58 10.11 14.24 6.97
N HIS A 59 10.62 13.77 8.09
CA HIS A 59 12.04 13.43 8.21
C HIS A 59 12.31 11.95 7.96
N SER A 60 11.38 11.24 7.36
CA SER A 60 11.53 9.83 7.07
C SER A 60 12.25 9.59 5.75
N LEU A 61 13.09 8.57 5.75
CA LEU A 61 13.66 8.02 4.51
C LEU A 61 13.32 6.53 4.50
N TYR A 62 12.54 6.11 3.52
CA TYR A 62 12.16 4.71 3.39
C TYR A 62 13.40 3.86 3.14
N PHE A 63 13.56 2.81 3.94
CA PHE A 63 14.70 1.92 3.83
C PHE A 63 14.32 0.57 3.21
N SER A 64 13.26 -0.05 3.72
CA SER A 64 12.79 -1.32 3.18
C SER A 64 11.30 -1.50 3.47
N GLN A 65 10.67 -2.35 2.67
CA GLN A 65 9.26 -2.71 2.83
C GLN A 65 9.06 -4.12 2.32
N SER A 66 8.60 -5.02 3.19
CA SER A 66 8.10 -6.31 2.74
C SER A 66 6.61 -6.22 2.47
N LEU A 67 6.12 -7.08 1.58
CA LEU A 67 4.72 -7.06 1.15
C LEU A 67 4.22 -8.49 1.00
N ASN A 68 3.04 -8.74 1.57
CA ASN A 68 2.29 -9.97 1.36
C ASN A 68 0.91 -9.57 0.86
N PHE A 69 0.53 -10.03 -0.31
CA PHE A 69 -0.77 -9.73 -0.91
C PHE A 69 -1.72 -10.88 -0.60
N LEU A 70 -2.67 -10.67 0.30
CA LEU A 70 -3.50 -11.72 0.86
C LEU A 70 -4.86 -11.83 0.17
N TYR A 71 -5.52 -10.70 -0.06
CA TYR A 71 -6.82 -10.64 -0.72
C TYR A 71 -6.87 -9.44 -1.65
N PRO A 72 -7.65 -9.55 -2.74
CA PRO A 72 -7.77 -8.42 -3.68
C PRO A 72 -8.68 -7.33 -3.13
N ALA A 73 -8.40 -6.10 -3.55
CA ALA A 73 -9.33 -4.99 -3.42
C ALA A 73 -10.00 -4.75 -4.76
N PHE A 74 -11.21 -4.23 -4.72
CA PHE A 74 -12.03 -3.92 -5.88
C PHE A 74 -12.34 -2.42 -5.92
N ILE A 75 -12.83 -1.96 -7.06
CA ILE A 75 -13.31 -0.59 -7.19
C ILE A 75 -14.42 -0.37 -6.15
N ASP A 76 -14.38 0.81 -5.51
CA ASP A 76 -15.28 1.23 -4.44
C ASP A 76 -15.02 0.61 -3.07
N ASP A 77 -14.07 -0.30 -2.95
CA ASP A 77 -13.68 -0.78 -1.63
C ASP A 77 -13.09 0.36 -0.81
N LYS A 78 -13.52 0.45 0.44
CA LYS A 78 -12.97 1.40 1.40
C LYS A 78 -11.87 0.70 2.19
N VAL A 79 -10.66 1.22 2.09
CA VAL A 79 -9.50 0.59 2.73
C VAL A 79 -8.93 1.49 3.83
N THR A 80 -8.39 0.85 4.86
CA THR A 80 -7.72 1.51 5.96
C THR A 80 -6.25 1.12 5.94
N VAL A 81 -5.38 2.12 6.00
CA VAL A 81 -3.92 1.92 5.99
C VAL A 81 -3.41 2.19 7.39
N GLU A 82 -2.73 1.21 7.97
CA GLU A 82 -2.25 1.31 9.35
C GLU A 82 -0.78 0.95 9.45
N GLY A 83 -0.11 1.61 10.41
CA GLY A 83 1.25 1.26 10.78
C GLY A 83 1.38 1.28 12.30
N GLU A 84 2.22 0.38 12.82
CA GLU A 84 2.52 0.30 14.24
C GLU A 84 4.03 0.23 14.42
N ILE A 85 4.59 1.16 15.17
CA ILE A 85 6.02 1.13 15.48
C ILE A 85 6.27 0.00 16.47
N VAL A 86 7.09 -0.97 16.08
CA VAL A 86 7.38 -2.14 16.91
C VAL A 86 8.81 -2.16 17.43
N LYS A 87 9.70 -1.37 16.82
CA LYS A 87 11.09 -1.29 17.26
C LYS A 87 11.70 0.05 16.88
N ILE A 88 12.50 0.60 17.77
CA ILE A 88 13.28 1.81 17.53
C ILE A 88 14.72 1.51 17.86
N SER A 89 15.62 1.69 16.90
CA SER A 89 17.07 1.59 17.12
C SER A 89 17.67 2.98 17.15
N ARG A 90 18.06 3.43 18.33
CA ARG A 90 18.63 4.77 18.47
C ARG A 90 20.02 4.89 17.84
N SER A 91 20.78 3.80 17.87
CA SER A 91 22.14 3.81 17.32
C SER A 91 22.16 3.94 15.80
N THR A 92 21.16 3.36 15.12
CA THR A 92 21.07 3.39 13.64
C THR A 92 20.11 4.43 13.12
N GLY A 93 19.18 4.92 13.95
CA GLY A 93 18.09 5.77 13.53
C GLY A 93 16.97 5.02 12.78
N ILE A 94 17.01 3.70 12.79
CA ILE A 94 16.02 2.87 12.09
C ILE A 94 14.81 2.59 12.99
N ILE A 95 13.63 2.86 12.45
CA ILE A 95 12.36 2.50 13.06
C ILE A 95 11.77 1.34 12.24
N THR A 96 11.31 0.30 12.92
CA THR A 96 10.63 -0.81 12.30
C THR A 96 9.14 -0.72 12.61
N LEU A 97 8.33 -0.84 11.57
CA LEU A 97 6.87 -0.75 11.68
C LEU A 97 6.22 -1.99 11.07
N LYS A 98 5.16 -2.48 11.72
CA LYS A 98 4.23 -3.39 11.07
C LYS A 98 3.26 -2.55 10.27
N THR A 99 3.04 -2.91 9.03
CA THR A 99 2.15 -2.18 8.12
C THR A 99 1.07 -3.11 7.61
N ARG A 100 -0.15 -2.59 7.49
CA ARG A 100 -1.24 -3.37 6.92
C ARG A 100 -2.29 -2.48 6.27
N ILE A 101 -2.98 -3.06 5.29
CA ILE A 101 -4.14 -2.45 4.65
C ILE A 101 -5.27 -3.44 4.81
N THR A 102 -6.39 -2.96 5.34
CA THR A 102 -7.59 -3.76 5.58
C THR A 102 -8.78 -3.14 4.88
N LYS A 103 -9.81 -3.93 4.66
CA LYS A 103 -11.13 -3.45 4.26
C LYS A 103 -12.17 -3.92 5.28
N GLU A 104 -13.44 -3.73 5.01
CA GLU A 104 -14.53 -4.07 5.94
C GLU A 104 -14.35 -5.44 6.60
N ASN A 105 -14.74 -5.56 7.86
CA ASN A 105 -14.64 -6.76 8.68
C ASN A 105 -13.18 -7.17 8.96
N ASN A 106 -12.25 -6.22 8.98
CA ASN A 106 -10.83 -6.47 9.24
C ASN A 106 -10.17 -7.46 8.29
N ILE A 107 -10.68 -7.55 7.05
CA ILE A 107 -10.05 -8.40 6.05
C ILE A 107 -8.72 -7.76 5.65
N GLU A 108 -7.64 -8.48 5.88
CA GLU A 108 -6.30 -8.00 5.52
C GLU A 108 -6.04 -8.20 4.03
N LEU A 109 -5.78 -7.11 3.35
CA LEU A 109 -5.46 -7.11 1.92
C LEU A 109 -3.96 -7.21 1.69
N VAL A 110 -3.21 -6.41 2.42
CA VAL A 110 -1.75 -6.35 2.33
C VAL A 110 -1.18 -6.25 3.73
N THR A 111 -0.16 -7.05 4.02
CA THR A 111 0.60 -6.94 5.26
C THR A 111 2.08 -6.86 4.93
N GLY A 112 2.84 -6.31 5.85
CA GLY A 112 4.29 -6.26 5.68
C GLY A 112 4.98 -5.56 6.83
N GLU A 113 6.28 -5.35 6.64
CA GLU A 113 7.12 -4.68 7.60
C GLU A 113 7.91 -3.59 6.90
N ALA A 114 7.87 -2.39 7.44
CA ALA A 114 8.62 -1.25 6.94
C ALA A 114 9.81 -0.98 7.85
N LYS A 115 10.94 -0.61 7.26
CA LYS A 115 12.06 -0.03 7.97
C LYS A 115 12.30 1.37 7.41
N VAL A 116 12.36 2.33 8.30
CA VAL A 116 12.45 3.75 7.96
C VAL A 116 13.57 4.38 8.76
N VAL A 117 14.42 5.13 8.08
CA VAL A 117 15.47 5.89 8.75
C VAL A 117 14.90 7.27 9.06
N VAL A 118 15.03 7.70 10.30
CA VAL A 118 14.63 9.05 10.69
C VAL A 118 15.84 9.96 10.52
N LEU A 119 15.72 10.93 9.62
CA LEU A 119 16.75 11.90 9.36
C LEU A 119 16.60 13.05 10.36
N GLU A 120 17.70 13.41 11.02
CA GLU A 120 17.66 14.57 11.88
C GLU A 120 17.60 15.84 11.03
N PRO A 121 16.76 16.81 11.42
CA PRO A 121 16.73 18.07 10.70
C PRO A 121 18.09 18.75 10.86
N LYS A 122 18.61 19.29 9.76
CA LYS A 122 19.85 20.07 9.82
C LYS A 122 19.62 21.34 10.60
N PRO A 123 20.58 21.75 11.43
CA PRO A 123 20.49 23.01 12.15
C PRO A 123 20.43 24.22 11.22
#